data_4fb5d2f4faae96598e4a85919eaaeca4
#
_entry.id   4fb5d2f4faae96598e4a85919eaaeca4
#
_cell.length_a   1.000
_cell.length_b   1.000
_cell.length_c   1.000
_cell.angle_alpha   90.00
_cell.angle_beta   90.00
_cell.angle_gamma   90.00
#
_symmetry.space_group_name_H-M   'P 1'
#
loop_
_entity.id
_entity.type
_entity.pdbx_description
1 polymer ?
#
loop_
_entity_poly.entity_id
_entity_poly.type
_entity_poly.pdbx_seq_one_letter_code
_entity_poly.pdbx_strand_id
1 'polypeptide(L)'
;MGSVGYMAELAWGTADWWYPTLVGVPSAQGALLPYWLGAWILQFSPDGLIAHWSMRLPFACLLALAMASHWYGTYYLARSPKAQPVEFAFGGQALPVDYARAIADGGLLAFIACLGLAPMAHETSPELVQLGFTSLFFAGVSALPFKRVLACTATTVGMLGLSLSGAPTLSLVLGLGIAVFEIYQFNLATATESQRRSSALGIAALLISSAACAALASALDLWRWKLHSPLFLASSWQGYSELVLWFTWPAWPLALWTMWVWRRQMWRMSISRHLAIPLWLLAVVLVATWCLDASDRVLLLALPAVSSLAAFALPTLKRQVASLIDWFTLLFFTGWGIVLWVHFIAMHFGAPANPSANIARLAPGFHADISWFAFLIAAMATVAWALAVHWRVGRHRRELWRSLVLPAGGIAWCWTLMMTVGISLFDYTQSYDRWAVSVAAEIGNSDCISTEKLDIGQLAALRWIAKLPIQDASKAQSCPWMIIAPGPGLSLPPNTDLQGWKPKALVKHPTDSSIAVWIMQRS
;
A
#
# COMPACT_ATOMS: atom_id res chain seq x y z
N MET A 1 0.16 -9.54 -9.85
CA MET A 1 -0.05 -10.00 -11.24
C MET A 1 -1.28 -9.40 -11.91
N GLY A 2 -2.49 -9.41 -11.33
CA GLY A 2 -3.69 -8.90 -11.99
C GLY A 2 -3.55 -7.49 -12.59
N SER A 3 -3.03 -6.53 -11.83
CA SER A 3 -2.81 -5.16 -12.33
C SER A 3 -1.86 -5.10 -13.54
N VAL A 4 -0.84 -5.94 -13.56
CA VAL A 4 0.11 -6.04 -14.68
C VAL A 4 -0.59 -6.54 -15.94
N GLY A 5 -1.53 -7.49 -15.80
CA GLY A 5 -2.34 -7.97 -16.92
C GLY A 5 -3.15 -6.86 -17.58
N TYR A 6 -3.85 -6.03 -16.78
CA TYR A 6 -4.61 -4.88 -17.31
C TYR A 6 -3.71 -3.86 -18.01
N MET A 7 -2.54 -3.56 -17.44
CA MET A 7 -1.55 -2.65 -18.04
C MET A 7 -1.05 -3.17 -19.40
N ALA A 8 -0.79 -4.46 -19.47
CA ALA A 8 -0.31 -5.11 -20.69
C ALA A 8 -1.37 -5.13 -21.81
N GLU A 9 -2.62 -5.49 -21.49
CA GLU A 9 -3.72 -5.47 -22.48
C GLU A 9 -3.96 -4.06 -23.03
N LEU A 10 -3.87 -3.03 -22.19
CA LEU A 10 -3.92 -1.64 -22.63
C LEU A 10 -2.74 -1.27 -23.53
N ALA A 11 -1.53 -1.66 -23.15
CA ALA A 11 -0.33 -1.35 -23.93
C ALA A 11 -0.33 -2.05 -25.30
N TRP A 12 -0.88 -3.26 -25.38
CA TRP A 12 -1.03 -4.02 -26.63
C TRP A 12 -2.20 -3.58 -27.51
N GLY A 13 -3.06 -2.67 -27.00
CA GLY A 13 -4.25 -2.20 -27.72
C GLY A 13 -5.38 -3.23 -27.82
N THR A 14 -5.37 -4.26 -26.96
CA THR A 14 -6.39 -5.31 -26.87
C THR A 14 -7.55 -4.95 -25.95
N ALA A 15 -7.38 -3.92 -25.10
CA ALA A 15 -8.41 -3.39 -24.21
C ALA A 15 -8.64 -1.89 -24.46
N ASP A 16 -9.85 -1.40 -24.13
CA ASP A 16 -10.18 0.02 -24.18
C ASP A 16 -9.59 0.77 -22.98
N TRP A 17 -9.00 1.94 -23.21
CA TRP A 17 -8.41 2.80 -22.18
C TRP A 17 -9.43 3.27 -21.13
N TRP A 18 -10.71 3.41 -21.53
CA TRP A 18 -11.78 3.83 -20.62
C TRP A 18 -12.43 2.67 -19.88
N TYR A 19 -12.27 1.44 -20.40
CA TYR A 19 -12.81 0.22 -19.81
C TYR A 19 -11.74 -0.88 -19.78
N PRO A 20 -10.72 -0.76 -18.91
CA PRO A 20 -9.65 -1.76 -18.83
C PRO A 20 -10.23 -3.14 -18.55
N THR A 21 -10.00 -4.07 -19.45
CA THR A 21 -10.37 -5.49 -19.32
C THR A 21 -9.15 -6.37 -19.47
N LEU A 22 -9.17 -7.51 -18.81
CA LEU A 22 -8.19 -8.58 -18.98
C LEU A 22 -8.94 -9.79 -19.55
N VAL A 23 -8.72 -10.09 -20.83
CA VAL A 23 -9.46 -11.12 -21.55
C VAL A 23 -10.98 -10.97 -21.35
N GLY A 24 -11.50 -9.75 -21.55
CA GLY A 24 -12.92 -9.42 -21.37
C GLY A 24 -13.39 -9.26 -19.92
N VAL A 25 -12.61 -9.60 -18.93
CA VAL A 25 -12.96 -9.46 -17.51
C VAL A 25 -12.65 -8.03 -17.06
N PRO A 26 -13.64 -7.21 -16.65
CA PRO A 26 -13.42 -5.84 -16.21
C PRO A 26 -12.72 -5.81 -14.84
N SER A 27 -11.99 -4.70 -14.57
CA SER A 27 -11.41 -4.46 -13.26
C SER A 27 -12.50 -4.36 -12.19
N ALA A 28 -12.35 -5.10 -11.10
CA ALA A 28 -13.29 -5.11 -9.98
C ALA A 28 -13.42 -3.74 -9.29
N GLN A 29 -12.35 -2.94 -9.29
CA GLN A 29 -12.30 -1.63 -8.63
C GLN A 29 -12.65 -0.45 -9.55
N GLY A 30 -12.80 -0.66 -10.86
CA GLY A 30 -13.02 0.43 -11.81
C GLY A 30 -11.87 1.44 -11.87
N ALA A 31 -10.65 1.05 -11.50
CA ALA A 31 -9.49 1.92 -11.54
C ALA A 31 -9.03 2.17 -12.98
N LEU A 32 -8.64 3.39 -13.30
CA LEU A 32 -8.11 3.78 -14.62
C LEU A 32 -6.65 4.19 -14.52
N LEU A 33 -6.36 5.19 -13.69
CA LEU A 33 -5.05 5.83 -13.59
C LEU A 33 -3.89 4.85 -13.31
N PRO A 34 -4.01 3.87 -12.40
CA PRO A 34 -2.96 2.88 -12.16
C PRO A 34 -2.59 2.10 -13.43
N TYR A 35 -3.60 1.71 -14.21
CA TYR A 35 -3.39 0.94 -15.44
C TYR A 35 -2.84 1.80 -16.57
N TRP A 36 -3.29 3.04 -16.70
CA TRP A 36 -2.73 4.00 -17.66
C TRP A 36 -1.25 4.24 -17.42
N LEU A 37 -0.85 4.46 -16.16
CA LEU A 37 0.56 4.71 -15.80
C LEU A 37 1.47 3.54 -16.23
N GLY A 38 1.06 2.31 -15.95
CA GLY A 38 1.83 1.14 -16.35
C GLY A 38 1.83 0.91 -17.85
N ALA A 39 0.69 1.09 -18.52
CA ALA A 39 0.55 0.92 -19.96
C ALA A 39 1.38 1.95 -20.74
N TRP A 40 1.37 3.23 -20.36
CA TRP A 40 2.20 4.26 -20.99
C TRP A 40 3.68 3.93 -20.89
N ILE A 41 4.15 3.52 -19.71
CA ILE A 41 5.57 3.15 -19.55
C ILE A 41 5.92 1.96 -20.45
N LEU A 42 5.04 0.96 -20.57
CA LEU A 42 5.27 -0.17 -21.48
C LEU A 42 5.36 0.26 -22.95
N GLN A 43 4.50 1.18 -23.39
CA GLN A 43 4.51 1.69 -24.77
C GLN A 43 5.78 2.50 -25.10
N PHE A 44 6.31 3.24 -24.11
CA PHE A 44 7.50 4.08 -24.30
C PHE A 44 8.79 3.39 -23.86
N SER A 45 8.72 2.16 -23.32
CA SER A 45 9.91 1.43 -22.88
C SER A 45 10.71 0.92 -24.08
N PRO A 46 12.02 1.19 -24.18
CA PRO A 46 12.86 0.64 -25.25
C PRO A 46 12.86 -0.89 -25.22
N ASP A 47 12.90 -1.50 -26.42
CA ASP A 47 13.11 -2.94 -26.56
C ASP A 47 14.41 -3.34 -25.84
N GLY A 48 14.33 -4.19 -24.83
CA GLY A 48 15.48 -4.65 -24.03
C GLY A 48 15.48 -4.23 -22.56
N LEU A 49 14.71 -3.22 -22.14
CA LEU A 49 14.44 -3.02 -20.73
C LEU A 49 13.47 -4.09 -20.23
N ILE A 50 13.82 -4.73 -19.12
CA ILE A 50 12.96 -5.73 -18.48
C ILE A 50 11.62 -5.07 -18.14
N ALA A 51 10.56 -5.38 -18.87
CA ALA A 51 9.24 -4.74 -18.78
C ALA A 51 8.67 -4.68 -17.34
N HIS A 52 9.00 -5.67 -16.51
CA HIS A 52 8.61 -5.72 -15.10
C HIS A 52 9.20 -4.58 -14.25
N TRP A 53 10.43 -4.13 -14.55
CA TRP A 53 11.06 -3.04 -13.81
C TRP A 53 10.54 -1.67 -14.25
N SER A 54 10.35 -1.50 -15.56
CA SER A 54 9.85 -0.22 -16.10
C SER A 54 8.45 0.09 -15.58
N MET A 55 7.54 -0.90 -15.51
CA MET A 55 6.19 -0.72 -14.96
C MET A 55 6.17 -0.31 -13.48
N ARG A 56 7.19 -0.65 -12.68
CA ARG A 56 7.27 -0.29 -11.26
C ARG A 56 7.69 1.16 -11.02
N LEU A 57 8.35 1.79 -11.98
CA LEU A 57 8.90 3.15 -11.82
C LEU A 57 7.83 4.20 -11.45
N PRO A 58 6.67 4.31 -12.11
CA PRO A 58 5.64 5.27 -11.71
C PRO A 58 5.14 5.05 -10.28
N PHE A 59 5.04 3.79 -9.86
CA PHE A 59 4.59 3.45 -8.50
C PHE A 59 5.64 3.82 -7.45
N ALA A 60 6.93 3.64 -7.74
CA ALA A 60 8.01 4.15 -6.90
C ALA A 60 7.99 5.68 -6.77
N CYS A 61 7.73 6.40 -7.87
CA CYS A 61 7.55 7.85 -7.85
C CYS A 61 6.33 8.27 -7.01
N LEU A 62 5.22 7.52 -7.09
CA LEU A 62 4.03 7.79 -6.28
C LEU A 62 4.26 7.49 -4.80
N LEU A 63 5.05 6.48 -4.46
CA LEU A 63 5.48 6.24 -3.09
C LEU A 63 6.34 7.40 -2.56
N ALA A 64 7.29 7.88 -3.35
CA ALA A 64 8.09 9.06 -3.01
C ALA A 64 7.22 10.31 -2.85
N LEU A 65 6.21 10.50 -3.72
CA LEU A 65 5.21 11.55 -3.58
C LEU A 65 4.40 11.40 -2.28
N ALA A 66 4.00 10.16 -1.92
CA ALA A 66 3.29 9.89 -0.67
C ALA A 66 4.13 10.29 0.55
N MET A 67 5.40 9.91 0.58
CA MET A 67 6.33 10.25 1.66
C MET A 67 6.56 11.77 1.78
N ALA A 68 6.83 12.43 0.66
CA ALA A 68 7.02 13.88 0.61
C ALA A 68 5.74 14.62 1.04
N SER A 69 4.59 14.23 0.50
CA SER A 69 3.30 14.81 0.83
C SER A 69 2.94 14.61 2.30
N HIS A 70 3.19 13.41 2.84
CA HIS A 70 2.99 13.14 4.26
C HIS A 70 3.87 14.04 5.15
N TRP A 71 5.15 14.20 4.79
CA TRP A 71 6.07 15.08 5.50
C TRP A 71 5.55 16.52 5.50
N TYR A 72 5.19 17.09 4.34
CA TYR A 72 4.64 18.44 4.23
C TYR A 72 3.30 18.59 4.96
N GLY A 73 2.41 17.60 4.88
CA GLY A 73 1.14 17.59 5.60
C GLY A 73 1.35 17.69 7.11
N THR A 74 2.20 16.83 7.66
CA THR A 74 2.55 16.84 9.09
C THR A 74 3.25 18.16 9.49
N TYR A 75 4.14 18.69 8.64
CA TYR A 75 4.80 19.96 8.85
C TYR A 75 3.81 21.13 8.98
N TYR A 76 2.84 21.23 8.05
CA TYR A 76 1.84 22.31 8.12
C TYR A 76 0.90 22.16 9.32
N LEU A 77 0.53 20.93 9.69
CA LEU A 77 -0.25 20.70 10.90
C LEU A 77 0.53 21.11 12.15
N ALA A 78 1.80 20.77 12.25
CA ALA A 78 2.66 21.12 13.37
C ALA A 78 2.94 22.63 13.47
N ARG A 79 2.84 23.40 12.38
CA ARG A 79 2.90 24.87 12.37
C ARG A 79 1.65 25.54 12.94
N SER A 80 0.56 24.80 13.13
CA SER A 80 -0.67 25.38 13.70
C SER A 80 -0.42 25.89 15.11
N PRO A 81 -0.91 27.09 15.50
CA PRO A 81 -0.63 27.66 16.84
C PRO A 81 -1.03 26.74 18.00
N LYS A 82 -2.14 25.99 17.83
CA LYS A 82 -2.62 25.04 18.84
C LYS A 82 -1.78 23.76 18.93
N ALA A 83 -0.91 23.47 17.97
CA ALA A 83 0.00 22.34 17.96
C ALA A 83 1.36 22.65 18.59
N GLN A 84 1.67 23.95 18.76
CA GLN A 84 2.93 24.40 19.34
C GLN A 84 2.99 24.08 20.84
N PRO A 85 4.17 23.74 21.38
CA PRO A 85 4.35 23.57 22.82
C PRO A 85 4.08 24.90 23.54
N VAL A 86 3.61 24.81 24.79
CA VAL A 86 3.41 25.98 25.65
C VAL A 86 4.77 26.63 25.90
N GLU A 87 4.80 27.97 25.78
CA GLU A 87 6.00 28.77 26.00
C GLU A 87 6.55 28.58 27.42
N PHE A 88 7.87 28.38 27.53
CA PHE A 88 8.55 28.37 28.82
C PHE A 88 8.75 29.79 29.33
N ALA A 89 8.51 30.00 30.62
CA ALA A 89 8.61 31.31 31.26
C ALA A 89 9.99 31.99 31.13
N PHE A 90 11.05 31.21 30.86
CA PHE A 90 12.44 31.71 30.79
C PHE A 90 13.03 31.73 29.37
N GLY A 91 12.24 31.51 28.34
CA GLY A 91 12.73 31.44 26.95
C GLY A 91 13.40 30.09 26.60
N GLY A 92 14.09 30.02 25.46
CA GLY A 92 14.78 28.82 25.00
C GLY A 92 13.91 27.87 24.17
N GLN A 93 12.83 28.43 23.60
CA GLN A 93 11.91 27.70 22.73
C GLN A 93 12.50 27.47 21.33
N ALA A 94 12.21 26.33 20.74
CA ALA A 94 12.47 26.11 19.34
C ALA A 94 11.58 27.06 18.49
N LEU A 95 12.13 27.58 17.40
CA LEU A 95 11.31 28.35 16.45
C LEU A 95 10.15 27.44 15.94
N PRO A 96 8.94 28.00 15.72
CA PRO A 96 7.80 27.22 15.23
C PRO A 96 8.09 26.42 13.95
N VAL A 97 8.99 26.91 13.12
CA VAL A 97 9.43 26.23 11.89
C VAL A 97 10.30 25.02 12.21
N ASP A 98 11.23 25.14 13.15
CA ASP A 98 12.15 24.04 13.51
C ASP A 98 11.43 22.94 14.29
N TYR A 99 10.50 23.33 15.18
CA TYR A 99 9.59 22.39 15.81
C TYR A 99 8.78 21.61 14.78
N ALA A 100 8.18 22.32 13.81
CA ALA A 100 7.36 21.70 12.77
C ALA A 100 8.18 20.74 11.88
N ARG A 101 9.43 21.08 11.56
CA ARG A 101 10.35 20.18 10.85
C ARG A 101 10.63 18.91 11.67
N ALA A 102 10.96 19.06 12.94
CA ALA A 102 11.25 17.91 13.80
C ALA A 102 10.03 16.96 13.97
N ILE A 103 8.82 17.52 14.03
CA ILE A 103 7.59 16.71 14.05
C ILE A 103 7.36 16.03 12.70
N ALA A 104 7.58 16.72 11.58
CA ALA A 104 7.45 16.16 10.23
C ALA A 104 8.46 15.03 9.99
N ASP A 105 9.71 15.19 10.43
CA ASP A 105 10.73 14.14 10.37
C ASP A 105 10.29 12.92 11.19
N GLY A 106 9.76 13.13 12.40
CA GLY A 106 9.17 12.09 13.20
C GLY A 106 7.99 11.41 12.54
N GLY A 107 7.13 12.17 11.86
CA GLY A 107 6.00 11.67 11.08
C GLY A 107 6.45 10.76 9.93
N LEU A 108 7.45 11.20 9.16
CA LEU A 108 8.02 10.41 8.08
C LEU A 108 8.65 9.11 8.58
N LEU A 109 9.39 9.17 9.69
CA LEU A 109 9.96 7.97 10.31
C LEU A 109 8.85 7.03 10.81
N ALA A 110 7.78 7.55 11.42
CA ALA A 110 6.63 6.75 11.83
C ALA A 110 5.93 6.10 10.63
N PHE A 111 5.82 6.82 9.51
CA PHE A 111 5.25 6.31 8.26
C PHE A 111 6.06 5.14 7.70
N ILE A 112 7.38 5.30 7.61
CA ILE A 112 8.30 4.24 7.14
C ILE A 112 8.32 3.06 8.13
N ALA A 113 8.19 3.33 9.43
CA ALA A 113 8.20 2.30 10.47
C ALA A 113 6.96 1.40 10.49
N CYS A 114 5.86 1.75 9.82
CA CYS A 114 4.66 0.91 9.78
C CYS A 114 4.91 -0.40 9.05
N LEU A 115 4.65 -1.54 9.72
CA LEU A 115 4.91 -2.88 9.17
C LEU A 115 4.18 -3.12 7.84
N GLY A 116 2.95 -2.60 7.70
CA GLY A 116 2.14 -2.79 6.49
C GLY A 116 2.65 -2.04 5.26
N LEU A 117 3.51 -1.02 5.42
CA LEU A 117 4.05 -0.29 4.27
C LEU A 117 5.03 -1.14 3.45
N ALA A 118 5.93 -1.85 4.12
CA ALA A 118 7.03 -2.55 3.47
C ALA A 118 6.56 -3.57 2.41
N PRO A 119 5.61 -4.50 2.69
CA PRO A 119 5.14 -5.44 1.69
C PRO A 119 4.36 -4.78 0.54
N MET A 120 3.68 -3.65 0.79
CA MET A 120 2.86 -2.96 -0.22
C MET A 120 3.65 -1.96 -1.07
N ALA A 121 4.78 -1.48 -0.57
CA ALA A 121 5.57 -0.41 -1.19
C ALA A 121 6.14 -0.75 -2.58
N HIS A 122 6.29 -2.02 -2.91
CA HIS A 122 6.83 -2.50 -4.19
C HIS A 122 5.76 -3.06 -5.14
N GLU A 123 4.49 -3.07 -4.72
CA GLU A 123 3.39 -3.53 -5.57
C GLU A 123 3.00 -2.49 -6.63
N THR A 124 2.56 -2.99 -7.80
CA THR A 124 1.94 -2.18 -8.85
C THR A 124 0.42 -2.19 -8.69
N SER A 125 -0.05 -1.86 -7.48
CA SER A 125 -1.47 -1.93 -7.13
C SER A 125 -2.17 -0.58 -7.21
N PRO A 126 -3.49 -0.55 -7.47
CA PRO A 126 -4.29 0.67 -7.39
C PRO A 126 -4.20 1.36 -6.04
N GLU A 127 -4.09 0.61 -4.96
CA GLU A 127 -4.04 1.13 -3.59
C GLU A 127 -2.75 1.91 -3.30
N LEU A 128 -1.63 1.54 -3.92
CA LEU A 128 -0.40 2.34 -3.81
C LEU A 128 -0.56 3.71 -4.50
N VAL A 129 -1.25 3.74 -5.64
CA VAL A 129 -1.61 5.00 -6.32
C VAL A 129 -2.54 5.84 -5.43
N GLN A 130 -3.56 5.20 -4.84
CA GLN A 130 -4.48 5.82 -3.89
C GLN A 130 -3.73 6.38 -2.67
N LEU A 131 -2.72 5.69 -2.13
CA LEU A 131 -1.86 6.19 -1.05
C LEU A 131 -1.17 7.49 -1.45
N GLY A 132 -0.60 7.55 -2.67
CA GLY A 132 0.04 8.75 -3.19
C GLY A 132 -0.90 9.95 -3.20
N PHE A 133 -2.10 9.78 -3.75
CA PHE A 133 -3.10 10.84 -3.86
C PHE A 133 -3.80 11.17 -2.54
N THR A 134 -4.01 10.19 -1.66
CA THR A 134 -4.50 10.43 -0.29
C THR A 134 -3.50 11.27 0.51
N SER A 135 -2.20 10.97 0.40
CA SER A 135 -1.15 11.75 1.05
C SER A 135 -1.05 13.17 0.48
N LEU A 136 -1.21 13.32 -0.84
CA LEU A 136 -1.25 14.62 -1.50
C LEU A 136 -2.48 15.45 -1.06
N PHE A 137 -3.66 14.83 -0.99
CA PHE A 137 -4.86 15.43 -0.41
C PHE A 137 -4.61 15.88 1.04
N PHE A 138 -4.04 15.01 1.86
CA PHE A 138 -3.69 15.31 3.26
C PHE A 138 -2.75 16.53 3.37
N ALA A 139 -1.71 16.60 2.54
CA ALA A 139 -0.81 17.74 2.47
C ALA A 139 -1.53 19.02 2.03
N GLY A 140 -2.37 18.94 1.01
CA GLY A 140 -3.15 20.05 0.50
C GLY A 140 -4.07 20.64 1.58
N VAL A 141 -4.88 19.81 2.21
CA VAL A 141 -5.77 20.24 3.28
C VAL A 141 -5.01 20.84 4.47
N SER A 142 -3.89 20.22 4.85
CA SER A 142 -3.05 20.72 5.95
C SER A 142 -2.43 22.10 5.65
N ALA A 143 -2.13 22.36 4.37
CA ALA A 143 -1.50 23.60 3.92
C ALA A 143 -2.47 24.78 3.68
N LEU A 144 -3.80 24.56 3.70
CA LEU A 144 -4.82 25.59 3.41
C LEU A 144 -4.60 26.92 4.14
N PRO A 145 -4.25 26.96 5.44
CA PRO A 145 -4.01 28.21 6.15
C PRO A 145 -2.72 28.94 5.74
N PHE A 146 -1.77 28.25 5.07
CA PHE A 146 -0.41 28.75 4.85
C PHE A 146 -0.09 29.05 3.38
N LYS A 147 -0.52 28.18 2.45
CA LYS A 147 -0.15 28.20 1.02
C LYS A 147 -1.37 27.90 0.13
N ARG A 148 -2.24 28.87 -0.09
CA ARG A 148 -3.55 28.70 -0.74
C ARG A 148 -3.51 28.00 -2.10
N VAL A 149 -2.73 28.54 -3.05
CA VAL A 149 -2.69 28.00 -4.41
C VAL A 149 -2.22 26.55 -4.39
N LEU A 150 -1.08 26.30 -3.74
CA LEU A 150 -0.52 24.96 -3.60
C LEU A 150 -1.50 24.02 -2.88
N ALA A 151 -2.17 24.50 -1.84
CA ALA A 151 -3.13 23.73 -1.07
C ALA A 151 -4.36 23.34 -1.91
N CYS A 152 -4.96 24.30 -2.60
CA CYS A 152 -6.12 24.02 -3.46
C CYS A 152 -5.74 23.07 -4.61
N THR A 153 -4.61 23.29 -5.28
CA THR A 153 -4.16 22.40 -6.37
C THR A 153 -3.85 21.00 -5.85
N ALA A 154 -3.11 20.86 -4.75
CA ALA A 154 -2.79 19.55 -4.17
C ALA A 154 -4.05 18.81 -3.69
N THR A 155 -5.01 19.52 -3.10
CA THR A 155 -6.30 18.94 -2.69
C THR A 155 -7.10 18.45 -3.90
N THR A 156 -7.25 19.29 -4.94
CA THR A 156 -8.00 18.93 -6.15
C THR A 156 -7.34 17.76 -6.88
N VAL A 157 -6.02 17.82 -7.12
CA VAL A 157 -5.27 16.73 -7.77
C VAL A 157 -5.32 15.45 -6.93
N GLY A 158 -5.21 15.56 -5.59
CA GLY A 158 -5.36 14.43 -4.68
C GLY A 158 -6.74 13.76 -4.80
N MET A 159 -7.81 14.54 -4.81
CA MET A 159 -9.18 14.04 -4.92
C MET A 159 -9.45 13.40 -6.30
N LEU A 160 -9.04 14.05 -7.39
CA LEU A 160 -9.21 13.53 -8.75
C LEU A 160 -8.38 12.26 -8.97
N GLY A 161 -7.12 12.26 -8.53
CA GLY A 161 -6.25 11.09 -8.62
C GLY A 161 -6.79 9.90 -7.83
N LEU A 162 -7.32 10.14 -6.62
CA LEU A 162 -7.96 9.12 -5.81
C LEU A 162 -9.21 8.55 -6.50
N SER A 163 -10.04 9.41 -7.10
CA SER A 163 -11.23 8.99 -7.85
C SER A 163 -10.86 8.15 -9.07
N LEU A 164 -9.90 8.58 -9.88
CA LEU A 164 -9.42 7.84 -11.06
C LEU A 164 -8.67 6.54 -10.71
N SER A 165 -8.23 6.41 -9.46
CA SER A 165 -7.59 5.19 -8.95
C SER A 165 -8.59 4.16 -8.40
N GLY A 166 -9.90 4.38 -8.63
CA GLY A 166 -10.95 3.43 -8.25
C GLY A 166 -11.52 3.65 -6.85
N ALA A 167 -11.30 4.81 -6.21
CA ALA A 167 -11.82 5.13 -4.89
C ALA A 167 -12.61 6.47 -4.85
N PRO A 168 -13.62 6.68 -5.75
CA PRO A 168 -14.36 7.95 -5.82
C PRO A 168 -15.17 8.21 -4.54
N THR A 169 -15.78 7.20 -3.95
CA THR A 169 -16.54 7.33 -2.69
C THR A 169 -15.64 7.83 -1.56
N LEU A 170 -14.43 7.27 -1.43
CA LEU A 170 -13.45 7.70 -0.43
C LEU A 170 -13.03 9.15 -0.65
N SER A 171 -12.75 9.53 -1.90
CA SER A 171 -12.43 10.91 -2.29
C SER A 171 -13.51 11.89 -1.84
N LEU A 172 -14.79 11.57 -2.11
CA LEU A 172 -15.92 12.42 -1.73
C LEU A 172 -16.11 12.52 -0.22
N VAL A 173 -16.08 11.39 0.50
CA VAL A 173 -16.26 11.37 1.95
C VAL A 173 -15.16 12.17 2.64
N LEU A 174 -13.91 12.00 2.20
CA LEU A 174 -12.78 12.77 2.73
C LEU A 174 -12.95 14.27 2.42
N GLY A 175 -13.22 14.64 1.18
CA GLY A 175 -13.36 16.03 0.76
C GLY A 175 -14.52 16.76 1.43
N LEU A 176 -15.72 16.14 1.44
CA LEU A 176 -16.90 16.72 2.06
C LEU A 176 -16.76 16.84 3.58
N GLY A 177 -16.18 15.84 4.25
CA GLY A 177 -15.96 15.92 5.71
C GLY A 177 -15.00 17.04 6.08
N ILE A 178 -13.94 17.25 5.31
CA ILE A 178 -13.05 18.41 5.52
C ILE A 178 -13.77 19.72 5.18
N ALA A 179 -14.59 19.77 4.13
CA ALA A 179 -15.37 20.98 3.82
C ALA A 179 -16.31 21.35 4.98
N VAL A 180 -16.99 20.37 5.58
CA VAL A 180 -17.83 20.59 6.79
C VAL A 180 -16.98 21.09 7.95
N PHE A 181 -15.81 20.51 8.18
CA PHE A 181 -14.88 20.98 9.22
C PHE A 181 -14.43 22.43 8.99
N GLU A 182 -14.08 22.79 7.75
CA GLU A 182 -13.68 24.17 7.41
C GLU A 182 -14.84 25.17 7.57
N ILE A 183 -16.07 24.79 7.17
CA ILE A 183 -17.28 25.61 7.38
C ILE A 183 -17.52 25.82 8.89
N TYR A 184 -17.38 24.76 9.67
CA TYR A 184 -17.53 24.87 11.12
C TYR A 184 -16.50 25.81 11.73
N GLN A 185 -15.22 25.71 11.36
CA GLN A 185 -14.16 26.61 11.82
C GLN A 185 -14.40 28.06 11.36
N PHE A 186 -14.89 28.23 10.13
CA PHE A 186 -15.23 29.54 9.57
C PHE A 186 -16.30 30.26 10.42
N ASN A 187 -17.33 29.55 10.87
CA ASN A 187 -18.41 30.11 11.68
C ASN A 187 -17.99 30.43 13.11
N LEU A 188 -17.00 29.73 13.66
CA LEU A 188 -16.48 29.96 15.00
C LEU A 188 -15.44 31.09 15.09
N ALA A 189 -14.82 31.44 13.97
CA ALA A 189 -13.69 32.38 13.97
C ALA A 189 -14.16 33.85 14.00
N THR A 190 -13.67 34.62 14.98
CA THR A 190 -13.63 36.06 14.95
C THR A 190 -12.50 36.51 14.00
N ALA A 191 -12.67 36.25 12.70
CA ALA A 191 -11.59 36.42 11.71
C ALA A 191 -11.68 37.76 11.00
N THR A 192 -10.52 38.29 10.60
CA THR A 192 -10.45 39.47 9.71
C THR A 192 -11.05 39.12 8.35
N GLU A 193 -11.52 40.15 7.60
CA GLU A 193 -12.16 39.94 6.29
C GLU A 193 -11.25 39.18 5.30
N SER A 194 -9.94 39.45 5.33
CA SER A 194 -8.95 38.73 4.51
C SER A 194 -8.83 37.26 4.86
N GLN A 195 -8.92 36.91 6.15
CA GLN A 195 -8.94 35.51 6.61
C GLN A 195 -10.24 34.79 6.23
N ARG A 196 -11.39 35.50 6.36
CA ARG A 196 -12.69 34.95 5.90
C ARG A 196 -12.70 34.66 4.42
N ARG A 197 -12.22 35.60 3.58
CA ARG A 197 -12.10 35.38 2.13
C ARG A 197 -11.19 34.19 1.79
N SER A 198 -10.12 34.02 2.55
CA SER A 198 -9.21 32.89 2.42
C SER A 198 -9.86 31.53 2.70
N SER A 199 -10.57 31.44 3.81
CA SER A 199 -11.26 30.21 4.20
C SER A 199 -12.39 29.87 3.23
N ALA A 200 -13.14 30.87 2.77
CA ALA A 200 -14.19 30.70 1.77
C ALA A 200 -13.66 30.10 0.44
N LEU A 201 -12.49 30.55 -0.03
CA LEU A 201 -11.85 29.97 -1.22
C LEU A 201 -11.43 28.52 -1.02
N GLY A 202 -10.91 28.17 0.15
CA GLY A 202 -10.58 26.77 0.49
C GLY A 202 -11.80 25.86 0.51
N ILE A 203 -12.90 26.33 1.12
CA ILE A 203 -14.19 25.64 1.15
C ILE A 203 -14.74 25.46 -0.28
N ALA A 204 -14.72 26.54 -1.07
CA ALA A 204 -15.18 26.50 -2.46
C ALA A 204 -14.37 25.49 -3.29
N ALA A 205 -13.04 25.48 -3.14
CA ALA A 205 -12.16 24.51 -3.82
C ALA A 205 -12.53 23.06 -3.45
N LEU A 206 -12.77 22.76 -2.16
CA LEU A 206 -13.19 21.44 -1.71
C LEU A 206 -14.55 21.02 -2.31
N LEU A 207 -15.53 21.90 -2.30
CA LEU A 207 -16.86 21.62 -2.85
C LEU A 207 -16.84 21.45 -4.37
N ILE A 208 -16.12 22.33 -5.09
CA ILE A 208 -15.96 22.24 -6.54
C ILE A 208 -15.22 20.93 -6.91
N SER A 209 -14.14 20.61 -6.20
CA SER A 209 -13.41 19.36 -6.42
C SER A 209 -14.27 18.13 -6.14
N SER A 210 -15.10 18.16 -5.09
CA SER A 210 -16.05 17.09 -4.80
C SER A 210 -17.08 16.92 -5.90
N ALA A 211 -17.66 18.04 -6.38
CA ALA A 211 -18.60 18.01 -7.50
C ALA A 211 -17.95 17.49 -8.79
N ALA A 212 -16.72 17.94 -9.10
CA ALA A 212 -15.95 17.45 -10.25
C ALA A 212 -15.64 15.95 -10.15
N CYS A 213 -15.24 15.46 -8.97
CA CYS A 213 -15.02 14.03 -8.74
C CYS A 213 -16.30 13.22 -8.90
N ALA A 214 -17.43 13.70 -8.38
CA ALA A 214 -18.72 13.03 -8.55
C ALA A 214 -19.15 12.97 -10.02
N ALA A 215 -19.03 14.09 -10.74
CA ALA A 215 -19.33 14.15 -12.16
C ALA A 215 -18.42 13.22 -12.98
N LEU A 216 -17.12 13.24 -12.72
CA LEU A 216 -16.14 12.36 -13.39
C LEU A 216 -16.42 10.89 -13.10
N ALA A 217 -16.68 10.53 -11.84
CA ALA A 217 -16.98 9.16 -11.45
C ALA A 217 -18.28 8.65 -12.08
N SER A 218 -19.29 9.53 -12.24
CA SER A 218 -20.54 9.19 -12.92
C SER A 218 -20.38 9.07 -14.44
N ALA A 219 -19.57 9.96 -15.06
CA ALA A 219 -19.34 9.94 -16.50
C ALA A 219 -18.50 8.71 -16.95
N LEU A 220 -17.59 8.25 -16.10
CA LEU A 220 -16.68 7.13 -16.38
C LEU A 220 -17.10 5.81 -15.72
N ASP A 221 -18.29 5.74 -15.12
CA ASP A 221 -18.81 4.56 -14.41
C ASP A 221 -17.81 3.97 -13.40
N LEU A 222 -17.21 4.86 -12.55
CA LEU A 222 -16.23 4.45 -11.55
C LEU A 222 -16.85 4.02 -10.21
N TRP A 223 -18.17 4.09 -10.05
CA TRP A 223 -18.91 3.73 -8.83
C TRP A 223 -19.00 2.21 -8.62
N ARG A 224 -17.88 1.51 -8.66
CA ARG A 224 -17.81 0.04 -8.54
C ARG A 224 -17.45 -0.43 -7.15
N TRP A 225 -17.35 0.47 -6.19
CA TRP A 225 -17.06 0.11 -4.80
C TRP A 225 -18.22 -0.68 -4.21
N LYS A 226 -18.02 -1.99 -4.12
CA LYS A 226 -18.96 -2.89 -3.46
C LYS A 226 -18.69 -2.84 -1.97
N LEU A 227 -19.51 -2.11 -1.21
CA LEU A 227 -19.51 -2.18 0.24
C LEU A 227 -20.13 -3.53 0.63
N HIS A 228 -19.30 -4.43 1.14
CA HIS A 228 -19.78 -5.57 1.88
C HIS A 228 -20.03 -5.13 3.32
N SER A 229 -21.16 -5.52 3.88
CA SER A 229 -21.47 -5.31 5.29
C SER A 229 -21.15 -6.59 6.04
N PRO A 230 -19.95 -6.76 6.63
CA PRO A 230 -19.64 -7.90 7.48
C PRO A 230 -20.34 -7.70 8.84
N LEU A 231 -21.66 -7.53 8.80
CA LEU A 231 -22.46 -7.28 9.99
C LEU A 231 -22.39 -8.50 10.92
N PHE A 232 -21.69 -8.32 12.05
CA PHE A 232 -21.90 -9.07 13.32
C PHE A 232 -21.32 -10.48 13.46
N LEU A 233 -20.36 -10.92 12.66
CA LEU A 233 -19.62 -12.15 12.97
C LEU A 233 -18.44 -11.84 13.92
N ALA A 234 -18.42 -12.44 15.11
CA ALA A 234 -17.34 -12.23 16.08
C ALA A 234 -15.94 -12.56 15.54
N SER A 235 -15.84 -13.55 14.64
CA SER A 235 -14.60 -13.91 13.94
C SER A 235 -14.08 -12.79 13.03
N SER A 236 -14.94 -11.96 12.45
CA SER A 236 -14.55 -10.83 11.61
C SER A 236 -13.85 -9.72 12.42
N TRP A 237 -14.27 -9.48 13.67
CA TRP A 237 -13.65 -8.49 14.54
C TRP A 237 -12.24 -8.85 14.97
N GLN A 238 -11.97 -10.14 15.22
CA GLN A 238 -10.63 -10.58 15.58
C GLN A 238 -9.67 -10.35 14.41
N GLY A 239 -9.98 -10.84 13.21
CA GLY A 239 -9.15 -10.66 12.03
C GLY A 239 -8.92 -9.17 11.69
N TYR A 240 -9.98 -8.35 11.79
CA TYR A 240 -9.86 -6.91 11.57
C TYR A 240 -8.94 -6.23 12.59
N SER A 241 -9.12 -6.55 13.89
CA SER A 241 -8.29 -5.95 14.94
C SER A 241 -6.82 -6.39 14.82
N GLU A 242 -6.56 -7.65 14.54
CA GLU A 242 -5.22 -8.17 14.28
C GLU A 242 -4.58 -7.46 13.10
N LEU A 243 -5.31 -7.32 11.99
CA LEU A 243 -4.84 -6.58 10.82
C LEU A 243 -4.46 -5.15 11.18
N VAL A 244 -5.35 -4.38 11.81
CA VAL A 244 -5.10 -2.97 12.15
C VAL A 244 -3.90 -2.85 13.09
N LEU A 245 -3.81 -3.69 14.11
CA LEU A 245 -2.74 -3.66 15.10
C LEU A 245 -1.37 -3.98 14.49
N TRP A 246 -1.28 -5.02 13.67
CA TRP A 246 -0.02 -5.40 13.03
C TRP A 246 0.38 -4.46 11.90
N PHE A 247 -0.58 -4.08 11.05
CA PHE A 247 -0.32 -3.25 9.89
C PHE A 247 0.21 -1.85 10.26
N THR A 248 -0.38 -1.24 11.29
CA THR A 248 -0.04 0.13 11.72
C THR A 248 1.00 0.17 12.85
N TRP A 249 1.52 -0.98 13.29
CA TRP A 249 2.63 -1.03 14.25
C TRP A 249 3.90 -0.41 13.65
N PRO A 250 4.68 0.42 14.40
CA PRO A 250 4.51 0.83 15.80
C PRO A 250 3.81 2.19 15.95
N ALA A 251 3.17 2.73 14.90
CA ALA A 251 2.60 4.08 14.95
C ALA A 251 1.30 4.15 15.78
N TRP A 252 0.46 3.10 15.78
CA TRP A 252 -0.85 3.14 16.47
C TRP A 252 -0.75 3.37 17.99
N PRO A 253 0.20 2.78 18.76
CA PRO A 253 0.28 3.08 20.20
C PRO A 253 0.64 4.54 20.47
N LEU A 254 1.49 5.14 19.62
CA LEU A 254 1.84 6.55 19.70
C LEU A 254 0.66 7.45 19.31
N ALA A 255 -0.11 7.05 18.28
CA ALA A 255 -1.33 7.75 17.90
C ALA A 255 -2.37 7.75 19.05
N LEU A 256 -2.59 6.61 19.70
CA LEU A 256 -3.46 6.51 20.89
C LEU A 256 -2.92 7.37 22.04
N TRP A 257 -1.60 7.39 22.26
CA TRP A 257 -0.97 8.25 23.24
C TRP A 257 -1.25 9.73 22.94
N THR A 258 -1.16 10.15 21.70
CA THR A 258 -1.52 11.49 21.26
C THR A 258 -2.97 11.79 21.58
N MET A 259 -3.90 10.91 21.23
CA MET A 259 -5.33 11.09 21.52
C MET A 259 -5.57 11.21 23.03
N TRP A 260 -4.88 10.44 23.85
CA TRP A 260 -4.99 10.50 25.29
C TRP A 260 -4.46 11.81 25.89
N VAL A 261 -3.26 12.22 25.48
CA VAL A 261 -2.61 13.44 26.01
C VAL A 261 -3.39 14.69 25.60
N TRP A 262 -3.82 14.73 24.33
CA TRP A 262 -4.51 15.88 23.76
C TRP A 262 -6.05 15.80 23.87
N ARG A 263 -6.60 14.83 24.63
CA ARG A 263 -8.04 14.60 24.77
C ARG A 263 -8.84 15.85 25.14
N ARG A 264 -8.30 16.75 25.95
CA ARG A 264 -8.97 18.00 26.33
C ARG A 264 -9.22 18.92 25.13
N GLN A 265 -8.35 18.89 24.11
CA GLN A 265 -8.55 19.64 22.88
C GLN A 265 -9.55 18.97 21.93
N MET A 266 -9.72 17.66 22.03
CA MET A 266 -10.72 16.91 21.25
C MET A 266 -12.14 17.15 21.78
N TRP A 267 -12.32 17.27 23.10
CA TRP A 267 -13.65 17.45 23.74
C TRP A 267 -14.13 18.90 23.72
N ARG A 268 -13.28 19.86 23.39
CA ARG A 268 -13.70 21.27 23.26
C ARG A 268 -14.40 21.48 21.92
N MET A 269 -15.41 22.37 21.89
CA MET A 269 -16.16 22.71 20.68
C MET A 269 -15.28 23.24 19.51
N SER A 270 -14.04 23.64 19.74
CA SER A 270 -13.09 24.01 18.68
C SER A 270 -11.94 23.01 18.64
N ILE A 271 -12.19 21.83 18.07
CA ILE A 271 -11.16 20.83 17.82
C ILE A 271 -10.05 21.43 16.92
N SER A 272 -8.79 21.16 17.27
CA SER A 272 -7.65 21.71 16.53
C SER A 272 -7.37 20.92 15.24
N ARG A 273 -6.97 21.64 14.19
CA ARG A 273 -6.69 21.05 12.85
C ARG A 273 -5.71 19.87 12.89
N HIS A 274 -4.66 19.99 13.70
CA HIS A 274 -3.62 18.93 13.79
C HIS A 274 -4.14 17.60 14.38
N LEU A 275 -5.29 17.61 15.03
CA LEU A 275 -5.99 16.40 15.48
C LEU A 275 -7.17 16.06 14.56
N ALA A 276 -7.99 17.04 14.18
CA ALA A 276 -9.21 16.79 13.42
C ALA A 276 -8.95 16.18 12.05
N ILE A 277 -7.97 16.71 11.29
CA ILE A 277 -7.69 16.25 9.93
C ILE A 277 -7.18 14.80 9.92
N PRO A 278 -6.13 14.43 10.70
CA PRO A 278 -5.69 13.04 10.75
C PRO A 278 -6.75 12.11 11.32
N LEU A 279 -7.50 12.51 12.34
CA LEU A 279 -8.56 11.67 12.93
C LEU A 279 -9.70 11.40 11.94
N TRP A 280 -10.11 12.41 11.16
CA TRP A 280 -11.11 12.22 10.12
C TRP A 280 -10.63 11.24 9.06
N LEU A 281 -9.42 11.45 8.53
CA LEU A 281 -8.83 10.54 7.55
C LEU A 281 -8.72 9.12 8.09
N LEU A 282 -8.22 8.96 9.31
CA LEU A 282 -8.10 7.65 9.97
C LEU A 282 -9.45 6.98 10.14
N ALA A 283 -10.46 7.70 10.66
CA ALA A 283 -11.79 7.16 10.88
C ALA A 283 -12.44 6.68 9.56
N VAL A 284 -12.37 7.50 8.50
CA VAL A 284 -12.92 7.14 7.19
C VAL A 284 -12.25 5.90 6.62
N VAL A 285 -10.92 5.82 6.69
CA VAL A 285 -10.18 4.65 6.16
C VAL A 285 -10.44 3.40 7.00
N LEU A 286 -10.50 3.49 8.33
CA LEU A 286 -10.83 2.34 9.19
C LEU A 286 -12.23 1.79 8.89
N VAL A 287 -13.21 2.68 8.71
CA VAL A 287 -14.57 2.26 8.30
C VAL A 287 -14.55 1.64 6.90
N ALA A 288 -13.85 2.25 5.95
CA ALA A 288 -13.71 1.70 4.61
C ALA A 288 -13.05 0.31 4.61
N THR A 289 -11.97 0.13 5.38
CA THR A 289 -11.30 -1.18 5.54
C THR A 289 -12.25 -2.22 6.11
N TRP A 290 -13.05 -1.86 7.11
CA TRP A 290 -14.08 -2.74 7.67
C TRP A 290 -15.15 -3.13 6.66
N CYS A 291 -15.65 -2.16 5.89
CA CYS A 291 -16.69 -2.39 4.87
C CYS A 291 -16.18 -3.16 3.64
N LEU A 292 -14.88 -3.27 3.44
CA LEU A 292 -14.23 -3.97 2.31
C LEU A 292 -13.53 -5.27 2.76
N ASP A 293 -14.17 -6.02 3.65
CA ASP A 293 -13.72 -7.33 4.13
C ASP A 293 -12.31 -7.32 4.75
N ALA A 294 -12.01 -6.28 5.54
CA ALA A 294 -10.73 -6.10 6.23
C ALA A 294 -9.52 -6.16 5.28
N SER A 295 -9.62 -5.45 4.16
CA SER A 295 -8.55 -5.38 3.16
C SER A 295 -7.32 -4.65 3.72
N ASP A 296 -6.18 -5.33 3.77
CA ASP A 296 -4.87 -4.78 4.12
C ASP A 296 -4.45 -3.65 3.17
N ARG A 297 -4.77 -3.75 1.90
CA ARG A 297 -4.47 -2.74 0.87
C ARG A 297 -5.20 -1.43 1.11
N VAL A 298 -6.48 -1.47 1.49
CA VAL A 298 -7.25 -0.27 1.84
C VAL A 298 -6.68 0.39 3.10
N LEU A 299 -6.23 -0.41 4.08
CA LEU A 299 -5.64 0.09 5.31
C LEU A 299 -4.32 0.87 5.08
N LEU A 300 -3.67 0.66 3.93
CA LEU A 300 -2.50 1.44 3.51
C LEU A 300 -2.79 2.96 3.53
N LEU A 301 -4.02 3.36 3.20
CA LEU A 301 -4.43 4.76 3.15
C LEU A 301 -4.56 5.41 4.55
N ALA A 302 -4.56 4.61 5.63
CA ALA A 302 -4.55 5.12 7.00
C ALA A 302 -3.16 5.61 7.46
N LEU A 303 -2.08 5.17 6.78
CA LEU A 303 -0.72 5.44 7.22
C LEU A 303 -0.38 6.94 7.35
N PRO A 304 -0.78 7.84 6.42
CA PRO A 304 -0.52 9.27 6.59
C PRO A 304 -1.15 9.85 7.87
N ALA A 305 -2.33 9.36 8.22
CA ALA A 305 -3.05 9.83 9.40
C ALA A 305 -2.45 9.29 10.70
N VAL A 306 -2.26 7.98 10.80
CA VAL A 306 -1.77 7.34 12.01
C VAL A 306 -0.34 7.76 12.34
N SER A 307 0.53 7.89 11.31
CA SER A 307 1.92 8.33 11.48
C SER A 307 2.01 9.82 11.84
N SER A 308 1.14 10.67 11.30
CA SER A 308 1.05 12.07 11.72
C SER A 308 0.61 12.19 13.18
N LEU A 309 -0.41 11.43 13.61
CA LEU A 309 -0.80 11.37 15.02
C LEU A 309 0.34 10.85 15.91
N ALA A 310 1.05 9.82 15.46
CA ALA A 310 2.22 9.29 16.17
C ALA A 310 3.32 10.34 16.36
N ALA A 311 3.54 11.22 15.38
CA ALA A 311 4.52 12.30 15.48
C ALA A 311 4.19 13.28 16.61
N PHE A 312 2.92 13.60 16.81
CA PHE A 312 2.48 14.49 17.90
C PHE A 312 2.60 13.87 19.30
N ALA A 313 2.88 12.55 19.42
CA ALA A 313 3.25 11.93 20.68
C ALA A 313 4.67 12.31 21.13
N LEU A 314 5.60 12.50 20.17
CA LEU A 314 7.04 12.61 20.44
C LEU A 314 7.42 13.67 21.48
N PRO A 315 6.87 14.91 21.44
CA PRO A 315 7.21 15.93 22.45
C PRO A 315 6.76 15.56 23.86
N THR A 316 5.80 14.65 23.99
CA THR A 316 5.15 14.28 25.25
C THR A 316 5.66 12.94 25.81
N LEU A 317 6.51 12.23 25.05
CA LEU A 317 7.04 10.94 25.48
C LEU A 317 8.02 11.07 26.64
N LYS A 318 7.78 10.29 27.68
CA LYS A 318 8.75 10.15 28.79
C LYS A 318 10.00 9.42 28.31
N ARG A 319 11.16 9.80 28.86
CA ARG A 319 12.46 9.20 28.51
C ARG A 319 12.48 7.67 28.63
N GLN A 320 11.76 7.14 29.63
CA GLN A 320 11.65 5.69 29.85
C GLN A 320 10.95 4.99 28.68
N VAL A 321 9.85 5.57 28.16
CA VAL A 321 9.11 5.01 27.03
C VAL A 321 9.96 5.07 25.75
N ALA A 322 10.65 6.17 25.49
CA ALA A 322 11.57 6.28 24.36
C ALA A 322 12.70 5.22 24.44
N SER A 323 13.26 5.00 25.63
CA SER A 323 14.27 3.96 25.82
C SER A 323 13.72 2.55 25.63
N LEU A 324 12.46 2.30 26.04
CA LEU A 324 11.80 1.01 25.80
C LEU A 324 11.60 0.74 24.30
N ILE A 325 11.16 1.75 23.54
CA ILE A 325 11.03 1.65 22.08
C ILE A 325 12.38 1.28 21.46
N ASP A 326 13.45 1.95 21.84
CA ASP A 326 14.78 1.68 21.31
C ASP A 326 15.26 0.25 21.59
N TRP A 327 15.15 -0.21 22.85
CA TRP A 327 15.57 -1.55 23.24
C TRP A 327 14.75 -2.64 22.55
N PHE A 328 13.43 -2.49 22.55
CA PHE A 328 12.54 -3.43 21.84
C PHE A 328 12.90 -3.51 20.36
N THR A 329 13.04 -2.37 19.71
CA THR A 329 13.34 -2.28 18.27
C THR A 329 14.69 -2.90 17.95
N LEU A 330 15.71 -2.59 18.74
CA LEU A 330 17.04 -3.14 18.56
C LEU A 330 17.03 -4.67 18.65
N LEU A 331 16.44 -5.23 19.70
CA LEU A 331 16.39 -6.68 19.89
C LEU A 331 15.56 -7.36 18.81
N PHE A 332 14.38 -6.80 18.50
CA PHE A 332 13.46 -7.38 17.53
C PHE A 332 14.07 -7.42 16.12
N PHE A 333 14.50 -6.27 15.58
CA PHE A 333 15.01 -6.24 14.21
C PHE A 333 16.39 -6.90 14.08
N THR A 334 17.27 -6.78 15.06
CA THR A 334 18.54 -7.49 15.03
C THR A 334 18.32 -9.01 15.08
N GLY A 335 17.39 -9.48 15.91
CA GLY A 335 17.00 -10.89 15.94
C GLY A 335 16.45 -11.37 14.60
N TRP A 336 15.52 -10.63 13.98
CA TRP A 336 15.01 -10.95 12.65
C TRP A 336 16.08 -10.90 11.57
N GLY A 337 16.96 -9.91 11.59
CA GLY A 337 18.09 -9.84 10.66
C GLY A 337 19.02 -11.05 10.77
N ILE A 338 19.31 -11.52 11.98
CA ILE A 338 20.07 -12.75 12.20
C ILE A 338 19.33 -13.95 11.62
N VAL A 339 18.03 -14.07 11.84
CA VAL A 339 17.20 -15.14 11.26
C VAL A 339 17.27 -15.14 9.73
N LEU A 340 17.16 -13.98 9.09
CA LEU A 340 17.27 -13.85 7.63
C LEU A 340 18.65 -14.26 7.11
N TRP A 341 19.73 -13.86 7.77
CA TRP A 341 21.08 -14.29 7.42
C TRP A 341 21.31 -15.79 7.64
N VAL A 342 20.77 -16.36 8.72
CA VAL A 342 20.83 -17.82 8.96
C VAL A 342 20.09 -18.58 7.86
N HIS A 343 18.92 -18.11 7.42
CA HIS A 343 18.19 -18.73 6.31
C HIS A 343 18.94 -18.61 4.98
N PHE A 344 19.59 -17.48 4.71
CA PHE A 344 20.46 -17.32 3.55
C PHE A 344 21.61 -18.34 3.55
N ILE A 345 22.30 -18.50 4.68
CA ILE A 345 23.38 -19.50 4.82
C ILE A 345 22.83 -20.92 4.64
N ALA A 346 21.69 -21.22 5.25
CA ALA A 346 21.06 -22.53 5.14
C ALA A 346 20.62 -22.88 3.71
N MET A 347 20.12 -21.89 2.97
CA MET A 347 19.74 -22.05 1.56
C MET A 347 20.92 -22.44 0.66
N HIS A 348 22.07 -21.79 0.87
CA HIS A 348 23.20 -21.89 -0.07
C HIS A 348 24.23 -22.94 0.35
N PHE A 349 24.39 -23.17 1.65
CA PHE A 349 25.43 -24.05 2.21
C PHE A 349 24.88 -25.29 2.93
N GLY A 350 23.55 -25.41 3.05
CA GLY A 350 22.94 -26.55 3.74
C GLY A 350 23.10 -26.56 5.26
N ALA A 351 23.68 -25.53 5.86
CA ALA A 351 23.92 -25.40 7.29
C ALA A 351 23.38 -24.05 7.82
N PRO A 352 22.73 -24.00 9.00
CA PRO A 352 22.39 -25.13 9.89
C PRO A 352 21.35 -26.09 9.30
N ALA A 353 21.41 -27.36 9.74
CA ALA A 353 20.60 -28.42 9.15
C ALA A 353 19.08 -28.21 9.29
N ASN A 354 18.60 -27.72 10.44
CA ASN A 354 17.16 -27.53 10.68
C ASN A 354 16.52 -26.49 9.75
N PRO A 355 17.05 -25.25 9.60
CA PRO A 355 16.53 -24.31 8.60
C PRO A 355 16.60 -24.85 7.17
N SER A 356 17.70 -25.53 6.79
CA SER A 356 17.85 -26.13 5.47
C SER A 356 16.78 -27.20 5.19
N ALA A 357 16.54 -28.12 6.14
CA ALA A 357 15.51 -29.14 6.05
C ALA A 357 14.10 -28.52 5.95
N ASN A 358 13.82 -27.42 6.69
CA ASN A 358 12.56 -26.71 6.60
C ASN A 358 12.35 -26.08 5.22
N ILE A 359 13.39 -25.46 4.64
CA ILE A 359 13.32 -24.91 3.29
C ILE A 359 13.03 -26.02 2.27
N ALA A 360 13.75 -27.14 2.34
CA ALA A 360 13.54 -28.28 1.44
C ALA A 360 12.11 -28.88 1.56
N ARG A 361 11.52 -28.84 2.75
CA ARG A 361 10.14 -29.31 2.99
C ARG A 361 9.10 -28.33 2.46
N LEU A 362 9.29 -27.00 2.65
CA LEU A 362 8.32 -25.97 2.28
C LEU A 362 8.43 -25.56 0.81
N ALA A 363 9.60 -25.71 0.22
CA ALA A 363 9.89 -25.40 -1.17
C ALA A 363 10.57 -26.60 -1.87
N PRO A 364 9.84 -27.71 -2.15
CA PRO A 364 10.41 -28.88 -2.78
C PRO A 364 10.98 -28.54 -4.17
N GLY A 365 12.23 -29.01 -4.44
CA GLY A 365 12.90 -28.73 -5.72
C GLY A 365 13.46 -27.30 -5.86
N PHE A 366 13.48 -26.53 -4.78
CA PHE A 366 14.14 -25.22 -4.79
C PHE A 366 15.66 -25.38 -4.79
N HIS A 367 16.33 -24.66 -5.70
CA HIS A 367 17.78 -24.51 -5.75
C HIS A 367 18.10 -23.02 -5.73
N ALA A 368 18.94 -22.60 -4.80
CA ALA A 368 19.32 -21.21 -4.64
C ALA A 368 20.58 -20.89 -5.43
N ASP A 369 20.52 -19.88 -6.27
CA ASP A 369 21.69 -19.28 -6.93
C ASP A 369 22.14 -18.02 -6.19
N ILE A 370 23.45 -17.87 -5.98
CA ILE A 370 24.00 -16.70 -5.29
C ILE A 370 24.09 -15.52 -6.25
N SER A 371 23.28 -14.50 -6.00
CA SER A 371 23.45 -13.19 -6.61
C SER A 371 24.41 -12.34 -5.79
N TRP A 372 25.67 -12.20 -6.26
CA TRP A 372 26.67 -11.39 -5.57
C TRP A 372 26.28 -9.91 -5.43
N PHE A 373 25.52 -9.38 -6.40
CA PHE A 373 24.98 -8.02 -6.32
C PHE A 373 23.98 -7.87 -5.18
N ALA A 374 23.03 -8.80 -5.06
CA ALA A 374 22.06 -8.82 -3.97
C ALA A 374 22.73 -9.02 -2.60
N PHE A 375 23.73 -9.90 -2.53
CA PHE A 375 24.53 -10.11 -1.32
C PHE A 375 25.25 -8.82 -0.89
N LEU A 376 25.87 -8.09 -1.84
CA LEU A 376 26.56 -6.84 -1.53
C LEU A 376 25.60 -5.78 -0.97
N ILE A 377 24.41 -5.64 -1.56
CA ILE A 377 23.37 -4.72 -1.05
C ILE A 377 22.97 -5.11 0.37
N ALA A 378 22.72 -6.40 0.62
CA ALA A 378 22.37 -6.91 1.95
C ALA A 378 23.47 -6.65 2.99
N ALA A 379 24.74 -6.85 2.62
CA ALA A 379 25.89 -6.58 3.48
C ALA A 379 26.00 -5.08 3.79
N MET A 380 25.89 -4.22 2.79
CA MET A 380 25.89 -2.76 2.98
C MET A 380 24.74 -2.30 3.88
N ALA A 381 23.53 -2.83 3.68
CA ALA A 381 22.37 -2.52 4.51
C ALA A 381 22.60 -2.99 5.97
N THR A 382 23.26 -4.13 6.18
CA THR A 382 23.60 -4.64 7.52
C THR A 382 24.63 -3.75 8.20
N VAL A 383 25.63 -3.28 7.47
CA VAL A 383 26.61 -2.29 8.00
C VAL A 383 25.90 -0.98 8.34
N ALA A 384 24.99 -0.50 7.47
CA ALA A 384 24.23 0.71 7.74
C ALA A 384 23.35 0.57 9.01
N TRP A 385 22.74 -0.61 9.23
CA TRP A 385 22.00 -0.91 10.46
C TRP A 385 22.92 -0.85 11.69
N ALA A 386 24.09 -1.51 11.65
CA ALA A 386 25.06 -1.49 12.74
C ALA A 386 25.53 -0.06 13.06
N LEU A 387 25.78 0.76 12.03
CA LEU A 387 26.14 2.17 12.20
C LEU A 387 24.98 2.99 12.80
N ALA A 388 23.74 2.76 12.37
CA ALA A 388 22.56 3.42 12.92
C ALA A 388 22.37 3.08 14.41
N VAL A 389 22.55 1.82 14.79
CA VAL A 389 22.52 1.38 16.19
C VAL A 389 23.64 2.03 17.00
N HIS A 390 24.87 2.01 16.47
CA HIS A 390 26.02 2.65 17.14
C HIS A 390 25.79 4.15 17.35
N TRP A 391 25.34 4.86 16.30
CA TRP A 391 24.99 6.28 16.40
C TRP A 391 23.87 6.52 17.42
N ARG A 392 22.85 5.66 17.47
CA ARG A 392 21.70 5.82 18.38
C ARG A 392 22.10 5.65 19.84
N VAL A 393 23.00 4.72 20.14
CA VAL A 393 23.51 4.46 21.50
C VAL A 393 24.43 5.59 21.98
N GLY A 394 25.10 6.30 21.07
CA GLY A 394 26.00 7.41 21.39
C GLY A 394 25.33 8.60 22.10
N ARG A 395 26.14 9.41 22.80
CA ARG A 395 25.70 10.59 23.57
C ARG A 395 25.53 11.81 22.65
N HIS A 396 24.48 11.83 21.79
CA HIS A 396 24.17 12.95 20.91
C HIS A 396 23.01 13.80 21.44
N ARG A 397 22.80 15.00 20.84
CA ARG A 397 21.70 15.92 21.20
C ARG A 397 20.34 15.22 21.11
N ARG A 398 19.38 15.66 21.92
CA ARG A 398 18.04 15.05 22.04
C ARG A 398 17.11 15.58 20.95
N GLU A 399 17.21 15.04 19.74
CA GLU A 399 16.24 15.30 18.69
C GLU A 399 14.91 14.58 18.99
N LEU A 400 13.78 15.23 18.73
CA LEU A 400 12.43 14.69 19.02
C LEU A 400 12.15 13.37 18.27
N TRP A 401 12.53 13.28 17.00
CA TRP A 401 12.31 12.13 16.12
C TRP A 401 13.24 10.93 16.38
N ARG A 402 14.23 11.10 17.24
CA ARG A 402 15.30 10.12 17.48
C ARG A 402 14.79 8.73 17.90
N SER A 403 13.67 8.65 18.64
CA SER A 403 13.06 7.38 19.08
C SER A 403 12.44 6.56 17.93
N LEU A 404 12.24 7.15 16.76
CA LEU A 404 11.67 6.46 15.60
C LEU A 404 12.72 6.05 14.55
N VAL A 405 13.99 6.43 14.74
CA VAL A 405 15.07 6.06 13.79
C VAL A 405 15.30 4.56 13.74
N LEU A 406 15.37 3.90 14.90
CA LEU A 406 15.57 2.45 14.94
C LEU A 406 14.33 1.69 14.41
N PRO A 407 13.08 2.03 14.76
CA PRO A 407 11.90 1.41 14.14
C PRO A 407 11.92 1.51 12.61
N ALA A 408 12.09 2.71 12.07
CA ALA A 408 12.11 2.95 10.62
C ALA A 408 13.30 2.25 9.93
N GLY A 409 14.50 2.41 10.49
CA GLY A 409 15.71 1.78 9.98
C GLY A 409 15.67 0.25 10.05
N GLY A 410 15.12 -0.30 11.12
CA GLY A 410 14.99 -1.75 11.33
C GLY A 410 14.05 -2.39 10.29
N ILE A 411 12.90 -1.79 10.03
CA ILE A 411 11.98 -2.24 8.97
C ILE A 411 12.65 -2.14 7.61
N ALA A 412 13.23 -0.99 7.29
CA ALA A 412 13.90 -0.79 6.01
C ALA A 412 15.04 -1.81 5.80
N TRP A 413 15.82 -2.08 6.83
CA TRP A 413 16.89 -3.08 6.80
C TRP A 413 16.36 -4.51 6.62
N CYS A 414 15.43 -4.96 7.45
CA CYS A 414 14.87 -6.31 7.34
C CYS A 414 14.19 -6.51 5.99
N TRP A 415 13.44 -5.51 5.49
CA TRP A 415 12.82 -5.59 4.19
C TRP A 415 13.84 -5.64 3.05
N THR A 416 14.93 -4.85 3.14
CA THR A 416 16.04 -4.93 2.18
C THR A 416 16.68 -6.32 2.18
N LEU A 417 16.90 -6.93 3.35
CA LEU A 417 17.38 -8.32 3.42
C LEU A 417 16.41 -9.30 2.75
N MET A 418 15.12 -9.19 3.02
CA MET A 418 14.11 -10.04 2.38
C MET A 418 14.12 -9.91 0.85
N MET A 419 14.20 -8.65 0.34
CA MET A 419 14.17 -8.35 -1.09
C MET A 419 15.53 -8.52 -1.79
N THR A 420 16.56 -8.92 -1.10
CA THR A 420 17.89 -9.23 -1.66
C THR A 420 18.25 -10.69 -1.44
N VAL A 421 18.65 -11.06 -0.24
CA VAL A 421 19.09 -12.43 0.06
C VAL A 421 17.95 -13.44 0.17
N GLY A 422 16.71 -12.98 0.43
CA GLY A 422 15.51 -13.83 0.48
C GLY A 422 14.74 -13.93 -0.85
N ILE A 423 15.04 -13.05 -1.82
CA ILE A 423 14.18 -12.90 -3.01
C ILE A 423 14.03 -14.19 -3.83
N SER A 424 15.07 -14.99 -3.95
CA SER A 424 15.06 -16.24 -4.72
C SER A 424 14.05 -17.24 -4.16
N LEU A 425 13.95 -17.35 -2.83
CA LEU A 425 12.98 -18.21 -2.17
C LEU A 425 11.55 -17.65 -2.29
N PHE A 426 11.39 -16.33 -2.09
CA PHE A 426 10.08 -15.67 -2.24
C PHE A 426 9.57 -15.77 -3.68
N ASP A 427 10.43 -15.55 -4.66
CA ASP A 427 10.07 -15.69 -6.08
C ASP A 427 9.65 -17.14 -6.39
N TYR A 428 10.40 -18.12 -5.91
CA TYR A 428 10.02 -19.53 -6.06
C TYR A 428 8.65 -19.86 -5.47
N THR A 429 8.34 -19.31 -4.29
CA THR A 429 7.14 -19.67 -3.52
C THR A 429 5.90 -18.83 -3.86
N GLN A 430 6.07 -17.62 -4.41
CA GLN A 430 4.98 -16.66 -4.64
C GLN A 430 4.77 -16.29 -6.10
N SER A 431 5.75 -16.57 -6.99
CA SER A 431 5.64 -16.22 -8.40
C SER A 431 4.81 -17.25 -9.18
N TYR A 432 3.95 -16.76 -10.05
CA TYR A 432 3.22 -17.60 -11.01
C TYR A 432 4.08 -18.10 -12.17
N ASP A 433 5.35 -17.66 -12.31
CA ASP A 433 6.16 -17.89 -13.50
C ASP A 433 6.29 -19.37 -13.84
N ARG A 434 6.77 -20.18 -12.88
CA ARG A 434 6.96 -21.62 -13.09
C ARG A 434 5.64 -22.36 -13.34
N TRP A 435 4.61 -21.98 -12.60
CA TRP A 435 3.29 -22.56 -12.75
C TRP A 435 2.71 -22.25 -14.15
N ALA A 436 2.79 -21.01 -14.61
CA ALA A 436 2.30 -20.61 -15.92
C ALA A 436 3.04 -21.31 -17.06
N VAL A 437 4.38 -21.44 -16.94
CA VAL A 437 5.21 -22.20 -17.90
C VAL A 437 4.84 -23.68 -17.90
N SER A 438 4.59 -24.28 -16.74
CA SER A 438 4.15 -25.69 -16.65
C SER A 438 2.78 -25.91 -17.31
N VAL A 439 1.83 -24.97 -17.14
CA VAL A 439 0.54 -25.02 -17.82
C VAL A 439 0.73 -24.94 -19.35
N ALA A 440 1.59 -24.03 -19.81
CA ALA A 440 1.86 -23.90 -21.24
C ALA A 440 2.52 -25.16 -21.84
N ALA A 441 3.42 -25.80 -21.10
CA ALA A 441 4.08 -27.03 -21.54
C ALA A 441 3.07 -28.20 -21.75
N GLU A 442 2.04 -28.28 -20.89
CA GLU A 442 1.00 -29.33 -21.01
C GLU A 442 0.04 -29.08 -22.19
N ILE A 443 -0.23 -27.84 -22.55
CA ILE A 443 -1.11 -27.49 -23.66
C ILE A 443 -0.39 -27.60 -25.00
N GLY A 444 0.89 -27.20 -25.04
CA GLY A 444 1.66 -27.08 -26.25
C GLY A 444 1.21 -25.93 -27.15
N ASN A 445 1.44 -26.05 -28.45
CA ASN A 445 0.99 -25.04 -29.42
C ASN A 445 -0.52 -25.16 -29.66
N SER A 446 -1.25 -24.09 -29.35
CA SER A 446 -2.69 -23.99 -29.59
C SER A 446 -3.02 -22.56 -30.00
N ASP A 447 -3.94 -22.41 -30.93
CA ASP A 447 -4.40 -21.09 -31.42
C ASP A 447 -5.53 -20.49 -30.57
N CYS A 448 -6.13 -21.31 -29.69
CA CYS A 448 -7.29 -20.91 -28.91
C CYS A 448 -7.38 -21.71 -27.60
N ILE A 449 -7.57 -20.98 -26.49
CA ILE A 449 -7.78 -21.54 -25.15
C ILE A 449 -8.94 -20.79 -24.48
N SER A 450 -9.89 -21.55 -23.93
CA SER A 450 -10.95 -21.00 -23.09
C SER A 450 -10.55 -21.06 -21.61
N THR A 451 -11.07 -20.16 -20.79
CA THR A 451 -10.82 -20.15 -19.34
C THR A 451 -12.12 -20.01 -18.57
N GLU A 452 -12.24 -20.71 -17.44
CA GLU A 452 -13.42 -20.63 -16.59
C GLU A 452 -13.04 -20.56 -15.11
N LYS A 453 -13.62 -19.59 -14.39
CA LYS A 453 -13.48 -19.40 -12.93
C LYS A 453 -12.03 -19.22 -12.44
N LEU A 454 -11.13 -18.74 -13.29
CA LEU A 454 -9.77 -18.42 -12.88
C LEU A 454 -9.73 -17.11 -12.08
N ASP A 455 -8.79 -17.06 -11.12
CA ASP A 455 -8.45 -15.80 -10.47
C ASP A 455 -7.75 -14.84 -11.45
N ILE A 456 -7.94 -13.54 -11.24
CA ILE A 456 -7.36 -12.49 -12.09
C ILE A 456 -5.82 -12.60 -12.16
N GLY A 457 -5.18 -12.98 -11.04
CA GLY A 457 -3.73 -13.19 -11.00
C GLY A 457 -3.28 -14.38 -11.87
N GLN A 458 -4.01 -15.47 -11.82
CA GLN A 458 -3.78 -16.66 -12.66
C GLN A 458 -3.98 -16.35 -14.14
N LEU A 459 -5.08 -15.66 -14.46
CA LEU A 459 -5.39 -15.27 -15.84
C LEU A 459 -4.30 -14.33 -16.42
N ALA A 460 -3.86 -13.36 -15.64
CA ALA A 460 -2.77 -12.45 -16.01
C ALA A 460 -1.45 -13.21 -16.22
N ALA A 461 -1.13 -14.18 -15.37
CA ALA A 461 0.09 -14.96 -15.50
C ALA A 461 0.09 -15.83 -16.76
N LEU A 462 -1.01 -16.52 -17.04
CA LEU A 462 -1.15 -17.32 -18.27
C LEU A 462 -1.08 -16.46 -19.54
N ARG A 463 -1.68 -15.29 -19.52
CA ARG A 463 -1.69 -14.36 -20.65
C ARG A 463 -0.35 -13.66 -20.87
N TRP A 464 0.27 -13.16 -19.78
CA TRP A 464 1.48 -12.32 -19.83
C TRP A 464 2.77 -13.14 -19.81
N ILE A 465 2.89 -14.13 -18.90
CA ILE A 465 4.11 -14.92 -18.72
C ILE A 465 4.16 -16.06 -19.73
N ALA A 466 3.11 -16.87 -19.77
CA ALA A 466 3.03 -18.02 -20.67
C ALA A 466 2.65 -17.64 -22.11
N LYS A 467 2.22 -16.38 -22.35
CA LYS A 467 1.79 -15.86 -23.66
C LYS A 467 0.75 -16.74 -24.36
N LEU A 468 -0.12 -17.39 -23.58
CA LEU A 468 -1.16 -18.25 -24.11
C LEU A 468 -2.25 -17.45 -24.85
N PRO A 469 -2.76 -17.94 -25.99
CA PRO A 469 -3.80 -17.28 -26.78
C PRO A 469 -5.20 -17.48 -26.17
N ILE A 470 -5.38 -16.92 -24.96
CA ILE A 470 -6.65 -17.02 -24.23
C ILE A 470 -7.68 -16.13 -24.90
N GLN A 471 -8.84 -16.68 -25.20
CA GLN A 471 -9.96 -15.99 -25.84
C GLN A 471 -10.99 -15.53 -24.81
N ASP A 472 -11.67 -14.45 -25.14
CA ASP A 472 -12.83 -13.94 -24.41
C ASP A 472 -13.94 -14.99 -24.34
N ALA A 473 -14.71 -15.04 -23.27
CA ALA A 473 -15.79 -16.00 -23.06
C ALA A 473 -16.79 -16.06 -24.22
N SER A 474 -17.03 -14.92 -24.90
CA SER A 474 -17.89 -14.83 -26.08
C SER A 474 -17.36 -15.55 -27.33
N LYS A 475 -16.03 -15.72 -27.43
CA LYS A 475 -15.33 -16.36 -28.56
C LYS A 475 -14.79 -17.77 -28.22
N ALA A 476 -14.89 -18.15 -26.96
CA ALA A 476 -14.26 -19.36 -26.40
C ALA A 476 -14.98 -20.68 -26.75
N GLN A 477 -16.19 -20.62 -27.33
CA GLN A 477 -17.03 -21.81 -27.56
C GLN A 477 -16.44 -22.84 -28.54
N SER A 478 -15.50 -22.43 -29.40
CA SER A 478 -14.87 -23.30 -30.40
C SER A 478 -13.46 -23.77 -30.04
N CYS A 479 -12.92 -23.36 -28.89
CA CYS A 479 -11.53 -23.66 -28.52
C CYS A 479 -11.32 -25.13 -28.20
N PRO A 480 -10.18 -25.74 -28.61
CA PRO A 480 -9.86 -27.15 -28.33
C PRO A 480 -9.40 -27.39 -26.89
N TRP A 481 -9.00 -26.33 -26.19
CA TRP A 481 -8.50 -26.40 -24.82
C TRP A 481 -9.30 -25.50 -23.89
N MET A 482 -9.49 -25.97 -22.66
CA MET A 482 -10.08 -25.19 -21.57
C MET A 482 -9.25 -25.32 -20.29
N ILE A 483 -8.99 -24.22 -19.63
CA ILE A 483 -8.34 -24.15 -18.32
C ILE A 483 -9.40 -23.74 -17.29
N ILE A 484 -9.60 -24.56 -16.27
CA ILE A 484 -10.64 -24.35 -15.26
C ILE A 484 -10.06 -24.44 -13.85
N ALA A 485 -10.55 -23.57 -12.95
CA ALA A 485 -10.21 -23.66 -11.53
C ALA A 485 -10.78 -24.94 -10.91
N PRO A 486 -10.03 -25.64 -10.05
CA PRO A 486 -10.50 -26.86 -9.40
C PRO A 486 -11.63 -26.56 -8.41
N GLY A 487 -12.48 -27.56 -8.20
CA GLY A 487 -13.44 -27.59 -7.11
C GLY A 487 -12.80 -27.93 -5.75
N PRO A 488 -13.62 -28.08 -4.70
CA PRO A 488 -13.14 -28.46 -3.37
C PRO A 488 -12.31 -29.75 -3.40
N GLY A 489 -11.18 -29.78 -2.69
CA GLY A 489 -10.28 -30.93 -2.65
C GLY A 489 -9.59 -31.23 -3.99
N LEU A 490 -9.42 -30.22 -4.86
CA LEU A 490 -8.83 -30.34 -6.19
C LEU A 490 -9.63 -31.25 -7.16
N SER A 491 -10.89 -31.48 -6.86
CA SER A 491 -11.81 -32.21 -7.74
C SER A 491 -12.19 -31.37 -8.98
N LEU A 492 -12.80 -31.99 -9.97
CA LEU A 492 -13.45 -31.26 -11.04
C LEU A 492 -14.66 -30.49 -10.47
N PRO A 493 -14.87 -29.21 -10.88
CA PRO A 493 -15.94 -28.40 -10.32
C PRO A 493 -17.32 -28.99 -10.65
N PRO A 494 -18.18 -29.21 -9.62
CA PRO A 494 -19.44 -29.93 -9.80
C PRO A 494 -20.51 -29.20 -10.62
N ASN A 495 -20.37 -27.88 -10.76
CA ASN A 495 -21.38 -27.00 -11.38
C ASN A 495 -20.95 -26.46 -12.77
N THR A 496 -20.02 -27.15 -13.43
CA THR A 496 -19.56 -26.75 -14.78
C THR A 496 -20.03 -27.80 -15.78
N ASP A 497 -20.57 -27.33 -16.91
CA ASP A 497 -20.89 -28.20 -18.01
C ASP A 497 -19.62 -28.68 -18.69
N LEU A 498 -19.24 -29.93 -18.39
CA LEU A 498 -18.05 -30.57 -18.93
C LEU A 498 -18.39 -31.57 -20.06
N GLN A 499 -19.62 -31.49 -20.62
CA GLN A 499 -19.98 -32.35 -21.74
C GLN A 499 -19.08 -32.06 -22.95
N GLY A 500 -18.47 -33.11 -23.49
CA GLY A 500 -17.51 -32.96 -24.59
C GLY A 500 -16.07 -32.56 -24.16
N TRP A 501 -15.78 -32.53 -22.86
CA TRP A 501 -14.44 -32.25 -22.36
C TRP A 501 -13.84 -33.44 -21.60
N LYS A 502 -12.56 -33.72 -21.89
CA LYS A 502 -11.79 -34.78 -21.18
C LYS A 502 -10.69 -34.13 -20.36
N PRO A 503 -10.53 -34.48 -19.07
CA PRO A 503 -9.43 -33.96 -18.26
C PRO A 503 -8.11 -34.56 -18.77
N LYS A 504 -7.12 -33.69 -19.07
CA LYS A 504 -5.78 -34.10 -19.49
C LYS A 504 -4.80 -34.08 -18.32
N ALA A 505 -4.73 -32.96 -17.60
CA ALA A 505 -3.78 -32.81 -16.51
C ALA A 505 -4.31 -31.88 -15.41
N LEU A 506 -3.86 -32.08 -14.17
CA LEU A 506 -4.00 -31.15 -13.06
C LEU A 506 -2.63 -30.53 -12.77
N VAL A 507 -2.47 -29.26 -13.08
CA VAL A 507 -1.22 -28.53 -12.84
C VAL A 507 -1.36 -27.72 -11.55
N LYS A 508 -0.47 -28.00 -10.59
CA LYS A 508 -0.43 -27.33 -9.28
C LYS A 508 0.77 -26.42 -9.19
N HIS A 509 0.64 -25.35 -8.40
CA HIS A 509 1.79 -24.56 -8.01
C HIS A 509 2.74 -25.39 -7.11
N PRO A 510 4.07 -25.26 -7.23
CA PRO A 510 5.02 -26.09 -6.50
C PRO A 510 4.89 -26.05 -4.97
N THR A 511 4.47 -24.92 -4.42
CA THR A 511 4.42 -24.68 -2.97
C THR A 511 3.03 -24.37 -2.43
N ASP A 512 2.10 -23.93 -3.30
CA ASP A 512 0.74 -23.55 -2.90
C ASP A 512 -0.30 -24.39 -3.67
N SER A 513 -0.90 -25.35 -2.99
CA SER A 513 -1.94 -26.22 -3.56
C SER A 513 -3.26 -25.49 -3.87
N SER A 514 -3.47 -24.26 -3.35
CA SER A 514 -4.64 -23.46 -3.69
C SER A 514 -4.56 -22.90 -5.11
N ILE A 515 -3.33 -22.75 -5.62
CA ILE A 515 -3.06 -22.33 -6.99
C ILE A 515 -2.91 -23.57 -7.85
N ALA A 516 -4.03 -24.05 -8.39
CA ALA A 516 -4.07 -25.20 -9.27
C ALA A 516 -5.09 -24.97 -10.39
N VAL A 517 -4.92 -25.68 -11.51
CA VAL A 517 -5.89 -25.67 -12.62
C VAL A 517 -5.99 -27.04 -13.26
N TRP A 518 -7.19 -27.37 -13.70
CA TRP A 518 -7.43 -28.48 -14.59
C TRP A 518 -7.27 -28.03 -16.04
N ILE A 519 -6.50 -28.78 -16.82
CA ILE A 519 -6.40 -28.63 -18.26
C ILE A 519 -7.32 -29.66 -18.89
N MET A 520 -8.30 -29.18 -19.65
CA MET A 520 -9.30 -29.96 -20.33
C MET A 520 -9.07 -29.90 -21.83
N GLN A 521 -9.23 -31.01 -22.49
CA GLN A 521 -9.16 -31.12 -23.95
C GLN A 521 -10.53 -31.51 -24.49
N ARG A 522 -10.94 -30.92 -25.59
CA ARG A 522 -12.19 -31.22 -26.25
C ARG A 522 -12.12 -32.63 -26.86
N SER A 523 -13.15 -33.45 -26.61
CA SER A 523 -13.23 -34.84 -27.08
C SER A 523 -13.55 -34.93 -28.56
#